data_cd958a44d79f8274519be48c45e1c94f
#
_entry.id   cd958a44d79f8274519be48c45e1c94f
#
_cell.length_a   1.000
_cell.length_b   1.000
_cell.length_c   1.000
_cell.angle_alpha   90.00
_cell.angle_beta   90.00
_cell.angle_gamma   90.00
#
_symmetry.space_group_name_H-M   'P 1'
#
loop_
_entity.id
_entity.type
_entity.pdbx_description
1 polymer ?
#
loop_
_entity_poly.entity_id
_entity_poly.type
_entity_poly.pdbx_seq_one_letter_code
_entity_poly.pdbx_strand_id
1 'polypeptide(L)'
;MKNVAIITGHFPPCKGGGIAEWALGIARELPKIGYQTSVYATNRKDRDLTVHKDESFSCVTMYGRNWHEFHKWYSMYYMWKILNKNPETIFIATTWGMAKSYSYLKKKYPLSKMIVVAHGLEVTRLKEGKELTAFKNVVNDSDLILCVSKYTKNEIIDRVDGIETNHIKFLPNGVDINRFFPVENTSGFLNRYNIPENSNIILTLARIIRRKGHDTVIKCLPSLIKKFPNIQYVIAGPHRKKDTYLDELKLLAKELSVENHIVFVDYIPDSDLNEIYSRSQVYVMVSRTYNDIGDSEGFGITFLEANACGCPVIGSTEGGIPDAVENNKNGLLVPADDIKSLTKAIEKFLENQSFRRKIIDQGIERVNNDFTWEKLTIKMVKYLIDIKN
;
A
#
# COMPACT_ATOMS: atom_id res chain seq x y z
N MET A 1 -25.91 -14.55 10.01
CA MET A 1 -24.62 -14.04 9.52
C MET A 1 -24.10 -12.99 10.49
N LYS A 2 -22.79 -12.96 10.77
CA LYS A 2 -22.20 -11.89 11.58
C LYS A 2 -22.07 -10.62 10.74
N ASN A 3 -22.40 -9.46 11.35
CA ASN A 3 -22.31 -8.17 10.69
C ASN A 3 -20.90 -7.59 10.81
N VAL A 4 -20.33 -7.13 9.69
CA VAL A 4 -19.09 -6.38 9.63
C VAL A 4 -19.34 -5.01 9.05
N ALA A 5 -18.82 -3.97 9.73
CA ALA A 5 -18.86 -2.59 9.26
C ALA A 5 -17.44 -2.04 9.11
N ILE A 6 -17.02 -1.77 7.88
CA ILE A 6 -15.73 -1.13 7.58
C ILE A 6 -15.90 0.37 7.64
N ILE A 7 -15.18 1.03 8.55
CA ILE A 7 -15.20 2.49 8.74
C ILE A 7 -13.92 3.07 8.14
N THR A 8 -14.06 3.88 7.09
CA THR A 8 -12.88 4.32 6.32
C THR A 8 -12.96 5.78 5.86
N GLY A 9 -11.82 6.44 5.87
CA GLY A 9 -11.59 7.74 5.21
C GLY A 9 -11.21 7.62 3.74
N HIS A 10 -10.77 6.43 3.31
CA HIS A 10 -10.24 6.17 1.97
C HIS A 10 -10.92 4.92 1.38
N PHE A 11 -11.71 5.13 0.32
CA PHE A 11 -12.36 4.05 -0.40
C PHE A 11 -12.50 4.43 -1.88
N PRO A 12 -12.33 3.49 -2.84
CA PRO A 12 -12.54 3.81 -4.26
C PRO A 12 -13.97 4.32 -4.53
N PRO A 13 -14.17 5.09 -5.61
CA PRO A 13 -13.22 5.43 -6.68
C PRO A 13 -12.24 6.56 -6.36
N CYS A 14 -12.25 7.14 -5.15
CA CYS A 14 -11.28 8.17 -4.83
C CYS A 14 -9.84 7.62 -4.83
N LYS A 15 -8.88 8.40 -5.30
CA LYS A 15 -7.46 8.07 -5.35
C LYS A 15 -6.86 8.00 -3.93
N GLY A 16 -7.05 6.86 -3.26
CA GLY A 16 -6.72 6.68 -1.83
C GLY A 16 -5.45 5.88 -1.54
N GLY A 17 -4.78 5.35 -2.56
CA GLY A 17 -3.60 4.49 -2.38
C GLY A 17 -3.88 3.20 -1.60
N GLY A 18 -2.86 2.63 -0.96
CA GLY A 18 -2.92 1.32 -0.30
C GLY A 18 -4.03 1.14 0.74
N ILE A 19 -4.45 2.21 1.44
CA ILE A 19 -5.57 2.13 2.41
C ILE A 19 -6.89 1.84 1.69
N ALA A 20 -7.13 2.47 0.54
CA ALA A 20 -8.34 2.27 -0.24
C ALA A 20 -8.39 0.87 -0.87
N GLU A 21 -7.27 0.40 -1.41
CA GLU A 21 -7.12 -0.95 -1.96
C GLU A 21 -7.33 -2.01 -0.87
N TRP A 22 -6.76 -1.81 0.32
CA TRP A 22 -6.96 -2.69 1.46
C TRP A 22 -8.45 -2.79 1.84
N ALA A 23 -9.12 -1.65 1.97
CA ALA A 23 -10.53 -1.61 2.35
C ALA A 23 -11.43 -2.31 1.32
N LEU A 24 -11.18 -2.09 0.02
CA LEU A 24 -11.93 -2.73 -1.06
C LEU A 24 -11.67 -4.23 -1.12
N GLY A 25 -10.40 -4.65 -1.03
CA GLY A 25 -10.03 -6.07 -1.05
C GLY A 25 -10.73 -6.85 0.06
N ILE A 26 -10.67 -6.37 1.30
CA ILE A 26 -11.35 -7.01 2.43
C ILE A 26 -12.89 -6.95 2.29
N ALA A 27 -13.44 -5.83 1.79
CA ALA A 27 -14.89 -5.69 1.60
C ALA A 27 -15.45 -6.72 0.61
N ARG A 28 -14.70 -7.06 -0.44
CA ARG A 28 -15.07 -8.06 -1.44
C ARG A 28 -14.99 -9.50 -0.93
N GLU A 29 -14.06 -9.80 -0.05
CA GLU A 29 -13.81 -11.17 0.41
C GLU A 29 -14.68 -11.58 1.62
N LEU A 30 -14.98 -10.67 2.52
CA LEU A 30 -15.79 -10.98 3.71
C LEU A 30 -17.16 -11.61 3.40
N PRO A 31 -17.94 -11.13 2.39
CA PRO A 31 -19.21 -11.77 2.04
C PRO A 31 -19.05 -13.22 1.56
N LYS A 32 -17.97 -13.54 0.85
CA LYS A 32 -17.70 -14.90 0.34
C LYS A 32 -17.49 -15.93 1.46
N ILE A 33 -17.09 -15.47 2.65
CA ILE A 33 -16.91 -16.31 3.84
C ILE A 33 -18.03 -16.13 4.89
N GLY A 34 -19.20 -15.62 4.46
CA GLY A 34 -20.42 -15.61 5.24
C GLY A 34 -20.61 -14.41 6.18
N TYR A 35 -19.94 -13.27 5.95
CA TYR A 35 -20.16 -12.04 6.70
C TYR A 35 -21.05 -11.07 5.92
N GLN A 36 -22.07 -10.51 6.58
CA GLN A 36 -22.83 -9.38 6.03
C GLN A 36 -21.99 -8.11 6.17
N THR A 37 -21.48 -7.60 5.04
CA THR A 37 -20.50 -6.53 5.02
C THR A 37 -21.08 -5.21 4.54
N SER A 38 -20.78 -4.13 5.26
CA SER A 38 -21.13 -2.76 4.88
C SER A 38 -19.91 -1.85 5.02
N VAL A 39 -19.68 -1.00 4.03
CA VAL A 39 -18.59 -0.01 4.03
C VAL A 39 -19.17 1.37 4.31
N TYR A 40 -18.67 2.02 5.34
CA TYR A 40 -18.99 3.39 5.72
C TYR A 40 -17.81 4.28 5.38
N ALA A 41 -17.92 5.02 4.29
CA ALA A 41 -16.85 5.88 3.80
C ALA A 41 -17.17 7.36 4.01
N THR A 42 -16.16 8.16 4.40
CA THR A 42 -16.34 9.61 4.59
C THR A 42 -16.77 10.28 3.30
N ASN A 43 -17.63 11.31 3.38
CA ASN A 43 -18.03 12.09 2.23
C ASN A 43 -16.83 12.85 1.62
N ARG A 44 -16.63 12.67 0.32
CA ARG A 44 -15.61 13.38 -0.48
C ARG A 44 -16.22 13.78 -1.82
N LYS A 45 -15.87 14.98 -2.30
CA LYS A 45 -16.40 15.52 -3.57
C LYS A 45 -16.09 14.66 -4.79
N ASP A 46 -14.97 13.93 -4.73
CA ASP A 46 -14.45 13.07 -5.79
C ASP A 46 -14.89 11.60 -5.67
N ARG A 47 -15.86 11.31 -4.79
CA ARG A 47 -16.30 9.93 -4.53
C ARG A 47 -17.76 9.72 -4.89
N ASP A 48 -18.00 8.84 -5.83
CA ASP A 48 -19.31 8.27 -6.13
C ASP A 48 -19.33 6.79 -5.75
N LEU A 49 -20.00 6.45 -4.65
CA LEU A 49 -20.10 5.07 -4.17
C LEU A 49 -21.10 4.22 -4.96
N THR A 50 -21.87 4.80 -5.88
CA THR A 50 -22.82 4.04 -6.72
C THR A 50 -22.11 3.09 -7.68
N VAL A 51 -20.83 3.31 -7.96
CA VAL A 51 -19.99 2.37 -8.74
C VAL A 51 -19.89 0.98 -8.09
N HIS A 52 -20.19 0.86 -6.80
CA HIS A 52 -20.19 -0.41 -6.04
C HIS A 52 -21.57 -1.02 -5.83
N LYS A 53 -22.61 -0.57 -6.57
CA LYS A 53 -23.98 -1.07 -6.41
C LYS A 53 -24.16 -2.57 -6.68
N ASP A 54 -23.31 -3.11 -7.55
CA ASP A 54 -23.35 -4.51 -7.98
C ASP A 54 -22.39 -5.42 -7.17
N GLU A 55 -21.69 -4.86 -6.16
CA GLU A 55 -20.83 -5.61 -5.26
C GLU A 55 -21.63 -6.38 -4.20
N SER A 56 -21.04 -7.42 -3.64
CA SER A 56 -21.65 -8.25 -2.59
C SER A 56 -21.71 -7.60 -1.21
N PHE A 57 -21.21 -6.37 -1.08
CA PHE A 57 -21.26 -5.55 0.13
C PHE A 57 -22.02 -4.24 -0.14
N SER A 58 -22.56 -3.62 0.92
CA SER A 58 -23.23 -2.32 0.80
C SER A 58 -22.27 -1.16 1.09
N CYS A 59 -22.50 -0.02 0.42
CA CYS A 59 -21.77 1.23 0.66
C CYS A 59 -22.67 2.31 1.24
N VAL A 60 -22.15 3.02 2.24
CA VAL A 60 -22.82 4.15 2.89
C VAL A 60 -21.88 5.34 2.97
N THR A 61 -22.32 6.49 2.46
CA THR A 61 -21.59 7.74 2.63
C THR A 61 -21.82 8.29 4.04
N MET A 62 -20.75 8.48 4.80
CA MET A 62 -20.81 9.17 6.08
C MET A 62 -20.74 10.67 5.84
N TYR A 63 -21.84 11.37 6.05
CA TYR A 63 -21.90 12.83 5.94
C TYR A 63 -21.40 13.48 7.23
N GLY A 64 -20.43 14.39 7.11
CA GLY A 64 -19.87 15.18 8.19
C GLY A 64 -18.99 16.30 7.62
N ARG A 65 -18.67 17.33 8.41
CA ARG A 65 -17.74 18.38 7.98
C ARG A 65 -16.34 17.79 7.82
N ASN A 66 -15.63 18.15 6.73
CA ASN A 66 -14.28 17.67 6.38
C ASN A 66 -13.16 18.14 7.34
N TRP A 67 -13.46 18.54 8.55
CA TRP A 67 -12.49 18.92 9.55
C TRP A 67 -12.04 17.68 10.32
N HIS A 68 -10.76 17.40 10.31
CA HIS A 68 -10.16 16.24 10.96
C HIS A 68 -10.59 16.04 12.43
N GLU A 69 -10.87 17.12 13.15
CA GLU A 69 -11.34 17.08 14.54
C GLU A 69 -12.76 16.53 14.70
N PHE A 70 -13.62 16.67 13.68
CA PHE A 70 -15.00 16.19 13.71
C PHE A 70 -15.15 14.73 13.23
N HIS A 71 -14.12 14.13 12.66
CA HIS A 71 -14.16 12.72 12.26
C HIS A 71 -14.55 11.80 13.42
N LYS A 72 -14.12 12.12 14.65
CA LYS A 72 -14.48 11.39 15.86
C LYS A 72 -16.00 11.34 16.09
N TRP A 73 -16.69 12.48 15.93
CA TRP A 73 -18.11 12.59 16.27
C TRP A 73 -19.03 11.91 15.27
N TYR A 74 -18.76 12.05 13.97
CA TYR A 74 -19.64 11.39 13.01
C TYR A 74 -19.33 9.89 12.86
N SER A 75 -18.09 9.44 12.98
CA SER A 75 -17.81 8.00 13.05
C SER A 75 -18.49 7.37 14.27
N MET A 76 -18.49 8.05 15.42
CA MET A 76 -19.25 7.65 16.61
C MET A 76 -20.74 7.54 16.34
N TYR A 77 -21.34 8.53 15.69
CA TYR A 77 -22.78 8.52 15.36
C TYR A 77 -23.14 7.34 14.47
N TYR A 78 -22.38 7.07 13.42
CA TYR A 78 -22.64 5.93 12.54
C TYR A 78 -22.43 4.59 13.25
N MET A 79 -21.35 4.44 14.03
CA MET A 79 -21.13 3.22 14.83
C MET A 79 -22.29 3.00 15.83
N TRP A 80 -22.71 4.05 16.53
CA TRP A 80 -23.85 3.97 17.45
C TRP A 80 -25.14 3.55 16.73
N LYS A 81 -25.44 4.13 15.56
CA LYS A 81 -26.61 3.77 14.75
C LYS A 81 -26.59 2.30 14.31
N ILE A 82 -25.42 1.78 13.99
CA ILE A 82 -25.22 0.37 13.63
C ILE A 82 -25.45 -0.52 14.84
N LEU A 83 -24.85 -0.19 16.00
CA LEU A 83 -24.93 -0.98 17.22
C LEU A 83 -26.36 -1.02 17.82
N ASN A 84 -27.16 0.01 17.65
CA ASN A 84 -28.56 -0.01 18.03
C ASN A 84 -29.37 -1.07 17.25
N LYS A 85 -28.96 -1.41 16.04
CA LYS A 85 -29.58 -2.45 15.22
C LYS A 85 -28.96 -3.83 15.43
N ASN A 86 -27.64 -3.87 15.54
CA ASN A 86 -26.82 -5.08 15.61
C ASN A 86 -25.72 -4.92 16.68
N PRO A 87 -26.01 -5.24 17.96
CA PRO A 87 -25.06 -5.00 19.07
C PRO A 87 -23.76 -5.82 19.00
N GLU A 88 -23.72 -6.88 18.20
CA GLU A 88 -22.57 -7.78 18.03
C GLU A 88 -21.73 -7.45 16.78
N THR A 89 -21.94 -6.27 16.20
CA THR A 89 -21.20 -5.87 14.97
C THR A 89 -19.70 -5.84 15.21
N ILE A 90 -18.96 -6.39 14.22
CA ILE A 90 -17.51 -6.27 14.13
C ILE A 90 -17.20 -5.02 13.31
N PHE A 91 -16.53 -4.07 13.90
CA PHE A 91 -16.02 -2.91 13.20
C PHE A 91 -14.60 -3.15 12.69
N ILE A 92 -14.30 -2.66 11.49
CA ILE A 92 -12.95 -2.57 10.94
C ILE A 92 -12.67 -1.11 10.64
N ALA A 93 -11.83 -0.48 11.44
CA ALA A 93 -11.36 0.89 11.20
C ALA A 93 -10.07 0.84 10.38
N THR A 94 -10.09 1.44 9.19
CA THR A 94 -8.91 1.42 8.29
C THR A 94 -7.77 2.33 8.74
N THR A 95 -7.96 3.11 9.78
CA THR A 95 -6.92 3.84 10.51
C THR A 95 -7.35 4.00 11.96
N TRP A 96 -6.40 4.15 12.87
CA TRP A 96 -6.69 4.33 14.28
C TRP A 96 -7.54 5.58 14.57
N GLY A 97 -7.41 6.62 13.72
CA GLY A 97 -8.23 7.84 13.85
C GLY A 97 -9.72 7.60 13.76
N MET A 98 -10.15 6.61 12.97
CA MET A 98 -11.57 6.22 12.82
C MET A 98 -12.10 5.46 14.03
N ALA A 99 -11.23 4.83 14.83
CA ALA A 99 -11.58 4.07 16.02
C ALA A 99 -11.63 4.91 17.32
N LYS A 100 -11.17 6.18 17.29
CA LYS A 100 -11.03 7.04 18.50
C LYS A 100 -12.25 7.12 19.41
N SER A 101 -13.44 6.95 18.88
CA SER A 101 -14.68 7.07 19.63
C SER A 101 -15.28 5.73 20.06
N TYR A 102 -14.65 4.62 19.67
CA TYR A 102 -15.18 3.29 19.96
C TYR A 102 -15.20 2.99 21.47
N SER A 103 -14.23 3.43 22.25
CA SER A 103 -14.17 3.26 23.70
C SER A 103 -15.45 3.70 24.43
N TYR A 104 -16.10 4.76 23.95
CA TYR A 104 -17.38 5.23 24.52
C TYR A 104 -18.52 4.27 24.22
N LEU A 105 -18.48 3.56 23.11
CA LEU A 105 -19.52 2.64 22.66
C LEU A 105 -19.31 1.23 23.25
N LYS A 106 -18.06 0.78 23.40
CA LYS A 106 -17.70 -0.56 23.91
C LYS A 106 -18.32 -0.85 25.28
N LYS A 107 -18.37 0.15 26.17
CA LYS A 107 -18.99 0.02 27.51
C LYS A 107 -20.49 -0.29 27.41
N LYS A 108 -21.20 0.30 26.47
CA LYS A 108 -22.63 0.10 26.25
C LYS A 108 -22.94 -1.14 25.41
N TYR A 109 -22.03 -1.52 24.52
CA TYR A 109 -22.19 -2.65 23.59
C TYR A 109 -21.00 -3.61 23.70
N PRO A 110 -20.86 -4.35 24.82
CA PRO A 110 -19.67 -5.15 25.14
C PRO A 110 -19.44 -6.33 24.16
N LEU A 111 -20.48 -6.77 23.45
CA LEU A 111 -20.38 -7.85 22.47
C LEU A 111 -19.83 -7.37 21.10
N SER A 112 -19.80 -6.06 20.86
CA SER A 112 -19.17 -5.52 19.65
C SER A 112 -17.66 -5.70 19.66
N LYS A 113 -17.05 -5.75 18.47
CA LYS A 113 -15.61 -5.91 18.30
C LYS A 113 -15.02 -4.79 17.43
N MET A 114 -13.79 -4.39 17.74
CA MET A 114 -13.05 -3.41 16.95
C MET A 114 -11.74 -4.00 16.45
N ILE A 115 -11.59 -4.00 15.13
CA ILE A 115 -10.33 -4.26 14.44
C ILE A 115 -9.80 -2.92 13.93
N VAL A 116 -8.55 -2.60 14.22
CA VAL A 116 -7.88 -1.39 13.68
C VAL A 116 -6.76 -1.80 12.75
N VAL A 117 -6.65 -1.14 11.62
CA VAL A 117 -5.57 -1.38 10.66
C VAL A 117 -4.56 -0.24 10.73
N ALA A 118 -3.28 -0.61 10.82
CA ALA A 118 -2.15 0.31 10.84
C ALA A 118 -1.33 0.15 9.55
N HIS A 119 -1.27 1.24 8.76
CA HIS A 119 -0.62 1.27 7.44
C HIS A 119 0.80 1.85 7.46
N GLY A 120 1.26 2.40 8.59
CA GLY A 120 2.61 2.91 8.81
C GLY A 120 2.63 4.40 9.18
N LEU A 121 2.49 5.32 8.23
CA LEU A 121 2.68 6.76 8.44
C LEU A 121 1.83 7.37 9.56
N GLU A 122 0.62 6.89 9.77
CA GLU A 122 -0.26 7.35 10.85
C GLU A 122 0.20 6.87 12.24
N VAL A 123 1.15 5.96 12.29
CA VAL A 123 1.83 5.50 13.51
C VAL A 123 3.18 6.18 13.64
N THR A 124 4.01 6.14 12.61
CA THR A 124 5.38 6.68 12.66
C THR A 124 5.42 8.19 12.85
N ARG A 125 4.39 8.92 12.40
CA ARG A 125 4.25 10.37 12.53
C ARG A 125 3.43 10.84 13.74
N LEU A 126 3.10 9.92 14.66
CA LEU A 126 2.40 10.28 15.88
C LEU A 126 3.21 11.29 16.69
N LYS A 127 2.52 12.36 17.10
CA LYS A 127 3.08 13.38 17.96
C LYS A 127 2.93 13.01 19.43
N GLU A 128 3.94 13.34 20.23
CA GLU A 128 3.87 13.20 21.69
C GLU A 128 2.69 13.96 22.30
N GLY A 129 2.31 13.57 23.50
CA GLY A 129 1.24 14.20 24.27
C GLY A 129 -0.16 13.67 23.90
N LYS A 130 -1.12 14.55 23.63
CA LYS A 130 -2.55 14.18 23.47
C LYS A 130 -2.79 13.18 22.33
N GLU A 131 -2.03 13.27 21.26
CA GLU A 131 -2.20 12.37 20.12
C GLU A 131 -1.74 10.95 20.44
N LEU A 132 -0.55 10.80 21.03
CA LEU A 132 -0.03 9.52 21.50
C LEU A 132 -0.93 8.90 22.58
N THR A 133 -1.42 9.70 23.54
CA THR A 133 -2.38 9.23 24.53
C THR A 133 -3.67 8.70 23.90
N ALA A 134 -4.22 9.41 22.91
CA ALA A 134 -5.40 8.96 22.20
C ALA A 134 -5.14 7.68 21.41
N PHE A 135 -3.96 7.53 20.82
CA PHE A 135 -3.54 6.31 20.13
C PHE A 135 -3.42 5.13 21.10
N LYS A 136 -2.74 5.31 22.25
CA LYS A 136 -2.62 4.28 23.31
C LYS A 136 -4.01 3.79 23.76
N ASN A 137 -4.96 4.70 23.94
CA ASN A 137 -6.33 4.33 24.30
C ASN A 137 -7.00 3.49 23.19
N VAL A 138 -6.80 3.84 21.93
CA VAL A 138 -7.34 3.04 20.79
C VAL A 138 -6.72 1.65 20.77
N VAL A 139 -5.41 1.54 20.98
CA VAL A 139 -4.73 0.23 21.04
C VAL A 139 -5.29 -0.61 22.17
N ASN A 140 -5.43 -0.05 23.37
CA ASN A 140 -5.93 -0.75 24.54
C ASN A 140 -7.41 -1.20 24.41
N ASP A 141 -8.24 -0.38 23.76
CA ASP A 141 -9.69 -0.64 23.65
C ASP A 141 -10.06 -1.50 22.44
N SER A 142 -9.13 -1.74 21.51
CA SER A 142 -9.36 -2.55 20.32
C SER A 142 -9.18 -4.03 20.60
N ASP A 143 -9.99 -4.87 19.95
CA ASP A 143 -9.88 -6.32 20.09
C ASP A 143 -8.76 -6.89 19.21
N LEU A 144 -8.39 -6.21 18.12
CA LEU A 144 -7.32 -6.63 17.20
C LEU A 144 -6.72 -5.41 16.50
N ILE A 145 -5.39 -5.34 16.50
CA ILE A 145 -4.62 -4.39 15.68
C ILE A 145 -3.92 -5.15 14.57
N LEU A 146 -4.17 -4.78 13.32
CA LEU A 146 -3.55 -5.36 12.14
C LEU A 146 -2.50 -4.40 11.58
N CYS A 147 -1.26 -4.82 11.56
CA CYS A 147 -0.15 -4.05 11.02
C CYS A 147 0.23 -4.57 9.65
N VAL A 148 0.29 -3.71 8.63
CA VAL A 148 0.61 -4.12 7.25
C VAL A 148 2.06 -4.55 7.06
N SER A 149 2.93 -4.29 8.04
CA SER A 149 4.32 -4.76 8.06
C SER A 149 4.79 -5.06 9.48
N LYS A 150 5.86 -5.86 9.59
CA LYS A 150 6.55 -6.08 10.87
C LYS A 150 7.16 -4.77 11.38
N TYR A 151 7.64 -3.93 10.46
CA TYR A 151 8.12 -2.59 10.78
C TYR A 151 7.03 -1.78 11.51
N THR A 152 5.82 -1.66 10.91
CA THR A 152 4.70 -0.95 11.54
C THR A 152 4.28 -1.58 12.86
N LYS A 153 4.34 -2.92 12.98
CA LYS A 153 4.06 -3.61 14.24
C LYS A 153 5.05 -3.20 15.34
N ASN A 154 6.34 -3.20 15.05
CA ASN A 154 7.37 -2.82 16.01
C ASN A 154 7.23 -1.34 16.41
N GLU A 155 6.98 -0.45 15.44
CA GLU A 155 6.71 0.97 15.69
C GLU A 155 5.53 1.20 16.66
N ILE A 156 4.49 0.36 16.62
CA ILE A 156 3.39 0.41 17.58
C ILE A 156 3.86 -0.08 18.94
N ILE A 157 4.50 -1.24 19.02
CA ILE A 157 4.95 -1.86 20.27
C ILE A 157 5.85 -0.89 21.04
N ASP A 158 6.78 -0.24 20.35
CA ASP A 158 7.72 0.71 20.94
C ASP A 158 7.04 1.97 21.53
N ARG A 159 5.84 2.31 21.04
CA ARG A 159 5.07 3.51 21.47
C ARG A 159 4.02 3.22 22.56
N VAL A 160 3.66 1.95 22.76
CA VAL A 160 2.54 1.58 23.65
C VAL A 160 3.00 0.94 24.97
N ASP A 161 4.04 1.49 25.56
CA ASP A 161 4.55 1.08 26.86
C ASP A 161 3.43 0.80 27.87
N GLY A 162 3.52 -0.36 28.56
CA GLY A 162 2.56 -0.77 29.59
C GLY A 162 1.22 -1.30 29.05
N ILE A 163 1.06 -1.47 27.73
CA ILE A 163 -0.14 -2.05 27.11
C ILE A 163 0.19 -3.48 26.63
N GLU A 164 -0.74 -4.40 26.84
CA GLU A 164 -0.64 -5.75 26.31
C GLU A 164 -0.63 -5.72 24.77
N THR A 165 0.31 -6.46 24.15
CA THR A 165 0.54 -6.43 22.70
C THR A 165 0.12 -7.72 21.97
N ASN A 166 -0.45 -8.69 22.69
CA ASN A 166 -0.82 -9.99 22.14
C ASN A 166 -1.86 -9.90 21.00
N HIS A 167 -2.70 -8.86 21.00
CA HIS A 167 -3.68 -8.57 19.98
C HIS A 167 -3.12 -7.76 18.80
N ILE A 168 -1.82 -7.39 18.82
CA ILE A 168 -1.17 -6.69 17.69
C ILE A 168 -0.57 -7.73 16.76
N LYS A 169 -1.15 -7.88 15.56
CA LYS A 169 -0.78 -8.94 14.62
C LYS A 169 -0.28 -8.33 13.29
N PHE A 170 0.67 -9.03 12.68
CA PHE A 170 1.11 -8.74 11.32
C PHE A 170 0.15 -9.37 10.32
N LEU A 171 -0.43 -8.54 9.44
CA LEU A 171 -1.22 -8.92 8.29
C LEU A 171 -0.80 -8.04 7.10
N PRO A 172 -0.04 -8.55 6.11
CA PRO A 172 0.43 -7.75 4.98
C PRO A 172 -0.71 -7.22 4.13
N ASN A 173 -0.40 -6.28 3.22
CA ASN A 173 -1.33 -5.91 2.17
C ASN A 173 -1.49 -7.05 1.17
N GLY A 174 -2.66 -7.13 0.55
CA GLY A 174 -2.93 -8.04 -0.55
C GLY A 174 -2.83 -7.38 -1.92
N VAL A 175 -2.99 -8.19 -2.95
CA VAL A 175 -3.15 -7.77 -4.33
C VAL A 175 -4.30 -8.54 -4.98
N ASP A 176 -5.00 -7.89 -5.90
CA ASP A 176 -6.05 -8.51 -6.71
C ASP A 176 -5.44 -9.16 -7.95
N ILE A 177 -5.29 -10.48 -7.90
CA ILE A 177 -4.71 -11.28 -9.00
C ILE A 177 -5.62 -11.37 -10.23
N ASN A 178 -6.90 -10.99 -10.13
CA ASN A 178 -7.78 -10.87 -11.28
C ASN A 178 -7.62 -9.52 -12.00
N ARG A 179 -7.07 -8.52 -11.30
CA ARG A 179 -6.75 -7.21 -11.85
C ARG A 179 -5.29 -7.13 -12.32
N PHE A 180 -4.36 -7.74 -11.59
CA PHE A 180 -2.93 -7.75 -11.88
C PHE A 180 -2.47 -9.14 -12.29
N PHE A 181 -2.10 -9.29 -13.57
CA PHE A 181 -1.64 -10.55 -14.17
C PHE A 181 -0.73 -10.26 -15.37
N PRO A 182 0.13 -11.22 -15.77
CA PRO A 182 1.02 -11.03 -16.90
C PRO A 182 0.24 -10.94 -18.22
N VAL A 183 0.66 -10.00 -19.10
CA VAL A 183 0.13 -9.85 -20.46
C VAL A 183 1.26 -9.92 -21.48
N GLU A 184 0.98 -10.52 -22.64
CA GLU A 184 1.98 -10.68 -23.72
C GLU A 184 2.04 -9.45 -24.62
N ASN A 185 0.88 -8.88 -24.99
CA ASN A 185 0.83 -7.67 -25.81
C ASN A 185 1.00 -6.42 -24.97
N THR A 186 2.09 -5.71 -25.16
CA THR A 186 2.48 -4.51 -24.41
C THR A 186 2.76 -3.31 -25.35
N SER A 187 2.41 -3.40 -26.61
CA SER A 187 2.69 -2.36 -27.61
C SER A 187 1.86 -1.09 -27.41
N GLY A 188 0.66 -1.21 -26.83
CA GLY A 188 -0.23 -0.07 -26.57
C GLY A 188 0.39 0.97 -25.66
N PHE A 189 1.01 0.52 -24.56
CA PHE A 189 1.74 1.39 -23.63
C PHE A 189 2.96 2.03 -24.30
N LEU A 190 3.80 1.25 -24.98
CA LEU A 190 5.03 1.74 -25.62
C LEU A 190 4.72 2.87 -26.63
N ASN A 191 3.72 2.67 -27.50
CA ASN A 191 3.30 3.65 -28.48
C ASN A 191 2.74 4.94 -27.84
N ARG A 192 1.94 4.81 -26.77
CA ARG A 192 1.34 5.96 -26.08
C ARG A 192 2.35 6.89 -25.45
N TYR A 193 3.45 6.35 -24.96
CA TYR A 193 4.50 7.12 -24.28
C TYR A 193 5.78 7.28 -25.12
N ASN A 194 5.74 6.94 -26.42
CA ASN A 194 6.86 7.05 -27.35
C ASN A 194 8.12 6.33 -26.86
N ILE A 195 7.95 5.16 -26.25
CA ILE A 195 9.05 4.33 -25.78
C ILE A 195 9.45 3.36 -26.90
N PRO A 196 10.72 3.34 -27.34
CA PRO A 196 11.16 2.41 -28.38
C PRO A 196 10.91 0.95 -28.00
N GLU A 197 10.45 0.14 -28.94
CA GLU A 197 10.03 -1.25 -28.69
C GLU A 197 11.15 -2.14 -28.11
N ASN A 198 12.40 -1.87 -28.50
CA ASN A 198 13.57 -2.61 -28.02
C ASN A 198 14.15 -2.09 -26.69
N SER A 199 13.46 -1.18 -25.99
CA SER A 199 13.92 -0.59 -24.74
C SER A 199 14.00 -1.60 -23.60
N ASN A 200 15.04 -1.51 -22.78
CA ASN A 200 15.11 -2.11 -21.46
C ASN A 200 14.47 -1.14 -20.45
N ILE A 201 13.26 -1.44 -20.01
CA ILE A 201 12.49 -0.53 -19.13
C ILE A 201 12.80 -0.81 -17.66
N ILE A 202 13.27 0.22 -16.95
CA ILE A 202 13.25 0.31 -15.48
C ILE A 202 11.98 1.10 -15.13
N LEU A 203 11.14 0.57 -14.25
CA LEU A 203 9.89 1.22 -13.86
C LEU A 203 9.90 1.63 -12.38
N THR A 204 9.48 2.85 -12.09
CA THR A 204 9.01 3.23 -10.75
C THR A 204 7.58 3.77 -10.86
N LEU A 205 6.61 3.07 -10.28
CA LEU A 205 5.21 3.51 -10.18
C LEU A 205 4.92 3.92 -8.73
N ALA A 206 5.06 5.20 -8.44
CA ALA A 206 4.89 5.77 -7.10
C ALA A 206 4.70 7.27 -7.16
N ARG A 207 4.15 7.88 -6.10
CA ARG A 207 4.15 9.35 -5.97
C ARG A 207 5.56 9.90 -6.14
N ILE A 208 5.71 10.99 -6.91
CA ILE A 208 7.00 11.64 -7.11
C ILE A 208 7.28 12.51 -5.87
N ILE A 209 7.94 11.91 -4.88
CA ILE A 209 8.38 12.52 -3.62
C ILE A 209 9.75 11.97 -3.24
N ARG A 210 10.55 12.76 -2.49
CA ARG A 210 11.95 12.43 -2.14
C ARG A 210 12.11 11.04 -1.51
N ARG A 211 11.18 10.66 -0.65
CA ARG A 211 11.21 9.36 0.03
C ARG A 211 11.27 8.16 -0.93
N LYS A 212 10.71 8.27 -2.15
CA LYS A 212 10.59 7.13 -3.07
C LYS A 212 11.87 6.77 -3.83
N GLY A 213 12.93 7.58 -3.74
CA GLY A 213 14.25 7.24 -4.25
C GLY A 213 14.42 7.34 -5.76
N HIS A 214 13.59 8.15 -6.45
CA HIS A 214 13.71 8.36 -7.90
C HIS A 214 15.10 8.89 -8.30
N ASP A 215 15.65 9.80 -7.52
CA ASP A 215 16.99 10.37 -7.73
C ASP A 215 18.11 9.33 -7.63
N THR A 216 17.98 8.33 -6.74
CA THR A 216 18.94 7.23 -6.65
C THR A 216 18.98 6.42 -7.94
N VAL A 217 17.82 6.13 -8.55
CA VAL A 217 17.74 5.42 -9.84
C VAL A 217 18.34 6.28 -10.96
N ILE A 218 18.04 7.58 -11.01
CA ILE A 218 18.62 8.50 -12.01
C ILE A 218 20.14 8.50 -11.93
N LYS A 219 20.71 8.51 -10.73
CA LYS A 219 22.17 8.46 -10.51
C LYS A 219 22.83 7.14 -10.96
N CYS A 220 22.06 6.06 -11.12
CA CYS A 220 22.57 4.81 -11.69
C CYS A 220 22.67 4.84 -13.22
N LEU A 221 21.86 5.67 -13.90
CA LEU A 221 21.71 5.66 -15.36
C LEU A 221 23.03 5.90 -16.12
N PRO A 222 23.94 6.84 -15.74
CA PRO A 222 25.19 7.05 -16.48
C PRO A 222 26.04 5.80 -16.61
N SER A 223 26.05 4.95 -15.59
CA SER A 223 26.79 3.67 -15.62
C SER A 223 26.02 2.61 -16.43
N LEU A 224 24.71 2.53 -16.25
CA LEU A 224 23.87 1.55 -16.92
C LEU A 224 23.78 1.78 -18.44
N ILE A 225 23.69 3.03 -18.91
CA ILE A 225 23.60 3.40 -20.32
C ILE A 225 24.86 2.99 -21.10
N LYS A 226 26.04 3.09 -20.49
CA LYS A 226 27.30 2.63 -21.11
C LYS A 226 27.26 1.15 -21.49
N LYS A 227 26.52 0.34 -20.73
CA LYS A 227 26.42 -1.10 -20.94
C LYS A 227 25.13 -1.52 -21.67
N PHE A 228 24.07 -0.75 -21.46
CA PHE A 228 22.74 -0.98 -22.03
C PHE A 228 22.22 0.32 -22.66
N PRO A 229 22.64 0.68 -23.90
CA PRO A 229 22.31 1.97 -24.52
C PRO A 229 20.81 2.18 -24.76
N ASN A 230 20.02 1.12 -24.79
CA ASN A 230 18.56 1.17 -25.00
C ASN A 230 17.77 1.19 -23.70
N ILE A 231 18.38 1.51 -22.56
CA ILE A 231 17.68 1.65 -21.28
C ILE A 231 16.72 2.84 -21.34
N GLN A 232 15.50 2.66 -20.75
CA GLN A 232 14.55 3.71 -20.49
C GLN A 232 14.06 3.61 -19.05
N TYR A 233 14.17 4.68 -18.28
CA TYR A 233 13.62 4.77 -16.95
C TYR A 233 12.25 5.46 -16.98
N VAL A 234 11.19 4.73 -16.70
CA VAL A 234 9.83 5.26 -16.62
C VAL A 234 9.51 5.61 -15.17
N ILE A 235 9.30 6.90 -14.91
CA ILE A 235 8.87 7.44 -13.63
C ILE A 235 7.39 7.79 -13.75
N ALA A 236 6.54 6.98 -13.12
CA ALA A 236 5.10 7.16 -13.20
C ALA A 236 4.47 7.44 -11.83
N GLY A 237 3.66 8.47 -11.77
CA GLY A 237 2.87 8.79 -10.58
C GLY A 237 2.65 10.28 -10.34
N PRO A 238 1.67 10.62 -9.50
CA PRO A 238 1.31 12.00 -9.25
C PRO A 238 2.39 12.74 -8.46
N HIS A 239 2.55 14.01 -8.78
CA HIS A 239 3.35 14.96 -8.02
C HIS A 239 2.47 16.08 -7.44
N ARG A 240 2.94 16.75 -6.41
CA ARG A 240 2.27 17.93 -5.86
C ARG A 240 2.72 19.17 -6.63
N LYS A 241 1.79 19.98 -7.17
CA LYS A 241 2.10 21.21 -7.91
C LYS A 241 2.99 22.22 -7.15
N LYS A 242 3.01 22.17 -5.82
CA LYS A 242 3.84 23.03 -4.96
C LYS A 242 5.18 22.41 -4.57
N ASP A 243 5.45 21.16 -4.98
CA ASP A 243 6.66 20.43 -4.64
C ASP A 243 7.65 20.55 -5.80
N THR A 244 8.84 21.03 -5.52
CA THR A 244 9.91 21.25 -6.51
C THR A 244 10.64 19.97 -6.91
N TYR A 245 10.33 18.85 -6.27
CA TYR A 245 11.13 17.63 -6.44
C TYR A 245 11.10 17.08 -7.86
N LEU A 246 9.99 17.20 -8.59
CA LEU A 246 9.95 16.82 -10.01
C LEU A 246 10.92 17.66 -10.86
N ASP A 247 10.99 18.96 -10.59
CA ASP A 247 11.91 19.86 -11.32
C ASP A 247 13.36 19.57 -10.97
N GLU A 248 13.63 19.23 -9.71
CA GLU A 248 14.96 18.79 -9.27
C GLU A 248 15.39 17.47 -9.94
N LEU A 249 14.46 16.51 -10.12
CA LEU A 249 14.75 15.28 -10.85
C LEU A 249 15.07 15.54 -12.33
N LYS A 250 14.36 16.48 -12.97
CA LYS A 250 14.63 16.89 -14.36
C LYS A 250 15.98 17.61 -14.48
N LEU A 251 16.32 18.46 -13.51
CA LEU A 251 17.62 19.12 -13.45
C LEU A 251 18.76 18.11 -13.27
N LEU A 252 18.60 17.17 -12.33
CA LEU A 252 19.56 16.08 -12.09
C LEU A 252 19.77 15.23 -13.36
N ALA A 253 18.69 14.92 -14.09
CA ALA A 253 18.78 14.18 -15.34
C ALA A 253 19.63 14.93 -16.39
N LYS A 254 19.43 16.24 -16.50
CA LYS A 254 20.20 17.11 -17.41
C LYS A 254 21.68 17.23 -16.99
N GLU A 255 21.95 17.42 -15.70
CA GLU A 255 23.32 17.48 -15.15
C GLU A 255 24.10 16.20 -15.44
N LEU A 256 23.42 15.04 -15.39
CA LEU A 256 24.00 13.74 -15.69
C LEU A 256 23.94 13.36 -17.17
N SER A 257 23.37 14.22 -18.04
CA SER A 257 23.19 13.97 -19.49
C SER A 257 22.44 12.67 -19.79
N VAL A 258 21.36 12.38 -19.02
CA VAL A 258 20.55 11.16 -19.14
C VAL A 258 19.06 11.45 -19.41
N GLU A 259 18.69 12.68 -19.70
CA GLU A 259 17.30 13.11 -19.91
C GLU A 259 16.59 12.34 -21.02
N ASN A 260 17.29 11.96 -22.08
CA ASN A 260 16.75 11.18 -23.20
C ASN A 260 16.44 9.72 -22.84
N HIS A 261 16.87 9.28 -21.66
CA HIS A 261 16.63 7.94 -21.11
C HIS A 261 15.57 7.92 -20.02
N ILE A 262 14.83 9.02 -19.82
CA ILE A 262 13.81 9.13 -18.77
C ILE A 262 12.47 9.57 -19.37
N VAL A 263 11.44 8.83 -19.03
CA VAL A 263 10.04 9.14 -19.37
C VAL A 263 9.28 9.45 -18.09
N PHE A 264 8.79 10.69 -17.97
CA PHE A 264 7.94 11.10 -16.84
C PHE A 264 6.47 10.96 -17.22
N VAL A 265 5.68 10.25 -16.40
CA VAL A 265 4.25 10.00 -16.62
C VAL A 265 3.49 10.38 -15.35
N ASP A 266 2.59 11.35 -15.45
CA ASP A 266 1.81 11.80 -14.28
C ASP A 266 0.82 10.74 -13.78
N TYR A 267 0.19 10.03 -14.71
CA TYR A 267 -0.83 9.03 -14.42
C TYR A 267 -0.85 7.94 -15.48
N ILE A 268 -0.86 6.70 -15.01
CA ILE A 268 -1.10 5.53 -15.85
C ILE A 268 -2.53 5.06 -15.61
N PRO A 269 -3.37 4.96 -16.67
CA PRO A 269 -4.70 4.37 -16.56
C PRO A 269 -4.63 2.93 -16.06
N ASP A 270 -5.65 2.48 -15.34
CA ASP A 270 -5.73 1.12 -14.83
C ASP A 270 -5.62 0.06 -15.94
N SER A 271 -6.13 0.38 -17.14
CA SER A 271 -6.02 -0.47 -18.34
C SER A 271 -4.58 -0.75 -18.79
N ASP A 272 -3.66 0.15 -18.48
CA ASP A 272 -2.27 0.09 -18.94
C ASP A 272 -1.32 -0.50 -17.88
N LEU A 273 -1.80 -0.70 -16.63
CA LEU A 273 -0.96 -1.15 -15.52
C LEU A 273 -0.34 -2.53 -15.79
N ASN A 274 -1.12 -3.47 -16.32
CA ASN A 274 -0.61 -4.80 -16.64
C ASN A 274 0.43 -4.75 -17.76
N GLU A 275 0.21 -3.90 -18.78
CA GLU A 275 1.17 -3.72 -19.88
C GLU A 275 2.51 -3.18 -19.38
N ILE A 276 2.50 -2.10 -18.60
CA ILE A 276 3.75 -1.48 -18.12
C ILE A 276 4.52 -2.39 -17.17
N TYR A 277 3.84 -3.07 -16.25
CA TYR A 277 4.50 -4.02 -15.36
C TYR A 277 5.08 -5.20 -16.16
N SER A 278 4.28 -5.87 -17.02
CA SER A 278 4.73 -7.03 -17.79
C SER A 278 5.87 -6.70 -18.77
N ARG A 279 5.88 -5.46 -19.30
CA ARG A 279 6.91 -5.01 -20.24
C ARG A 279 8.22 -4.60 -19.56
N SER A 280 8.17 -4.25 -18.28
CA SER A 280 9.34 -3.77 -17.56
C SER A 280 10.32 -4.90 -17.25
N GLN A 281 11.62 -4.63 -17.48
CA GLN A 281 12.69 -5.55 -17.10
C GLN A 281 12.83 -5.64 -15.59
N VAL A 282 12.52 -4.54 -14.89
CA VAL A 282 12.56 -4.48 -13.43
C VAL A 282 11.74 -3.30 -12.91
N TYR A 283 10.99 -3.54 -11.85
CA TYR A 283 10.36 -2.50 -11.04
C TYR A 283 11.31 -2.10 -9.90
N VAL A 284 11.56 -0.80 -9.74
CA VAL A 284 12.49 -0.29 -8.72
C VAL A 284 11.79 0.75 -7.83
N MET A 285 11.80 0.56 -6.52
CA MET A 285 11.39 1.58 -5.55
C MET A 285 12.27 1.47 -4.29
N VAL A 286 13.32 2.25 -4.23
CA VAL A 286 14.29 2.28 -3.10
C VAL A 286 13.93 3.39 -2.13
N SER A 287 12.79 3.22 -1.43
CA SER A 287 12.31 4.23 -0.49
C SER A 287 13.25 4.38 0.70
N ARG A 288 13.39 5.64 1.15
CA ARG A 288 14.14 6.04 2.34
C ARG A 288 13.25 6.08 3.57
N THR A 289 13.85 5.98 4.73
CA THR A 289 13.21 6.27 6.01
C THR A 289 13.81 7.55 6.59
N TYR A 290 12.97 8.52 6.93
CA TYR A 290 13.33 9.77 7.60
C TYR A 290 12.79 9.71 9.03
N ASN A 291 13.62 9.25 9.97
CA ASN A 291 13.22 8.99 11.36
C ASN A 291 12.81 10.28 12.11
N ASP A 292 13.46 11.41 11.78
CA ASP A 292 13.20 12.73 12.37
C ASP A 292 11.77 13.23 12.15
N ILE A 293 11.16 12.87 11.02
CA ILE A 293 9.79 13.25 10.66
C ILE A 293 8.83 12.05 10.58
N GLY A 294 9.31 10.85 10.91
CA GLY A 294 8.53 9.61 10.85
C GLY A 294 8.03 9.25 9.44
N ASP A 295 8.77 9.63 8.37
CA ASP A 295 8.37 9.34 6.99
C ASP A 295 9.05 8.06 6.50
N SER A 296 8.27 6.99 6.36
CA SER A 296 8.74 5.67 5.95
C SER A 296 7.76 5.00 4.98
N GLU A 297 8.23 3.95 4.29
CA GLU A 297 7.33 3.08 3.52
C GLU A 297 6.66 2.06 4.44
N GLY A 298 5.32 2.05 4.46
CA GLY A 298 4.58 1.13 5.31
C GLY A 298 4.67 -0.32 4.84
N PHE A 299 4.70 -0.56 3.52
CA PHE A 299 4.76 -1.91 2.93
C PHE A 299 5.22 -1.88 1.46
N GLY A 300 4.54 -1.11 0.59
CA GLY A 300 4.80 -1.05 -0.84
C GLY A 300 3.98 -2.05 -1.64
N ILE A 301 2.65 -1.85 -1.72
CA ILE A 301 1.72 -2.74 -2.46
C ILE A 301 2.12 -2.90 -3.94
N THR A 302 2.72 -1.88 -4.55
CA THR A 302 3.19 -1.89 -5.95
C THR A 302 4.26 -2.96 -6.23
N PHE A 303 4.99 -3.44 -5.23
CA PHE A 303 5.86 -4.61 -5.39
C PHE A 303 5.06 -5.88 -5.65
N LEU A 304 3.91 -6.04 -5.00
CA LEU A 304 3.04 -7.19 -5.22
C LEU A 304 2.34 -7.10 -6.58
N GLU A 305 1.92 -5.90 -6.99
CA GLU A 305 1.34 -5.65 -8.31
C GLU A 305 2.34 -6.01 -9.42
N ALA A 306 3.59 -5.54 -9.27
CA ALA A 306 4.67 -5.86 -10.20
C ALA A 306 4.94 -7.37 -10.26
N ASN A 307 5.07 -8.05 -9.12
CA ASN A 307 5.26 -9.50 -9.08
C ASN A 307 4.08 -10.26 -9.68
N ALA A 308 2.83 -9.83 -9.43
CA ALA A 308 1.64 -10.44 -10.01
C ALA A 308 1.64 -10.35 -11.55
N CYS A 309 2.18 -9.26 -12.11
CA CYS A 309 2.32 -9.05 -13.55
C CYS A 309 3.62 -9.66 -14.14
N GLY A 310 4.37 -10.44 -13.38
CA GLY A 310 5.62 -11.04 -13.87
C GLY A 310 6.80 -10.09 -13.99
N CYS A 311 6.80 -8.97 -13.27
CA CYS A 311 7.91 -8.03 -13.20
C CYS A 311 8.76 -8.30 -11.96
N PRO A 312 10.07 -8.57 -12.08
CA PRO A 312 10.96 -8.69 -10.92
C PRO A 312 11.15 -7.33 -10.25
N VAL A 313 11.38 -7.31 -8.94
CA VAL A 313 11.41 -6.07 -8.17
C VAL A 313 12.74 -5.85 -7.45
N ILE A 314 13.11 -4.57 -7.29
CA ILE A 314 14.19 -4.12 -6.40
C ILE A 314 13.59 -3.13 -5.40
N GLY A 315 13.67 -3.47 -4.12
CA GLY A 315 13.29 -2.61 -3.00
C GLY A 315 14.49 -2.19 -2.16
N SER A 316 14.27 -1.23 -1.24
CA SER A 316 15.25 -0.94 -0.20
C SER A 316 15.05 -1.84 1.02
N THR A 317 16.09 -1.90 1.86
CA THR A 317 16.03 -2.59 3.17
C THR A 317 15.25 -1.78 4.23
N GLU A 318 14.59 -0.69 3.85
CA GLU A 318 13.97 0.31 4.72
C GLU A 318 12.48 0.04 4.98
N GLY A 319 12.03 0.43 6.18
CA GLY A 319 10.62 0.41 6.56
C GLY A 319 9.97 -0.97 6.42
N GLY A 320 8.78 -1.03 5.85
CA GLY A 320 8.03 -2.26 5.62
C GLY A 320 8.32 -2.98 4.29
N ILE A 321 9.26 -2.49 3.48
CA ILE A 321 9.60 -3.10 2.17
C ILE A 321 10.09 -4.55 2.30
N PRO A 322 10.91 -4.94 3.31
CA PRO A 322 11.35 -6.32 3.47
C PRO A 322 10.23 -7.34 3.72
N ASP A 323 9.03 -6.90 4.09
CA ASP A 323 7.87 -7.78 4.20
C ASP A 323 7.19 -8.04 2.84
N ALA A 324 7.27 -7.08 1.92
CA ALA A 324 6.79 -7.24 0.54
C ALA A 324 7.82 -7.94 -0.36
N VAL A 325 9.11 -7.63 -0.19
CA VAL A 325 10.22 -8.15 -1.01
C VAL A 325 11.13 -9.02 -0.15
N GLU A 326 11.23 -10.30 -0.49
CA GLU A 326 12.17 -11.25 0.10
C GLU A 326 13.39 -11.40 -0.82
N ASN A 327 14.57 -11.04 -0.29
CA ASN A 327 15.79 -10.97 -1.09
C ASN A 327 16.15 -12.29 -1.75
N ASN A 328 16.46 -12.28 -3.06
CA ASN A 328 16.76 -13.44 -3.92
C ASN A 328 15.61 -14.45 -4.09
N LYS A 329 14.37 -14.10 -3.67
CA LYS A 329 13.20 -14.96 -3.84
C LYS A 329 12.17 -14.33 -4.80
N ASN A 330 11.56 -13.19 -4.45
CA ASN A 330 10.65 -12.48 -5.35
C ASN A 330 11.22 -11.13 -5.82
N GLY A 331 12.46 -10.81 -5.45
CA GLY A 331 13.13 -9.58 -5.81
C GLY A 331 14.52 -9.48 -5.18
N LEU A 332 15.09 -8.28 -5.24
CA LEU A 332 16.35 -7.94 -4.58
C LEU A 332 16.12 -6.79 -3.60
N LEU A 333 16.89 -6.80 -2.50
CA LEU A 333 16.92 -5.71 -1.52
C LEU A 333 18.32 -5.06 -1.53
N VAL A 334 18.35 -3.73 -1.54
CA VAL A 334 19.56 -2.92 -1.48
C VAL A 334 19.41 -1.82 -0.43
N PRO A 335 20.47 -1.26 0.14
CA PRO A 335 20.37 -0.04 0.95
C PRO A 335 19.82 1.14 0.12
N ALA A 336 18.98 1.99 0.72
CA ALA A 336 18.20 2.99 -0.02
C ALA A 336 19.03 3.95 -0.90
N ASP A 337 20.18 4.42 -0.41
CA ASP A 337 21.02 5.40 -1.09
C ASP A 337 22.30 4.81 -1.70
N ASP A 338 22.41 3.48 -1.74
CA ASP A 338 23.57 2.80 -2.31
C ASP A 338 23.43 2.64 -3.83
N ILE A 339 23.91 3.66 -4.56
CA ILE A 339 23.92 3.70 -6.03
C ILE A 339 24.65 2.48 -6.60
N LYS A 340 25.76 2.06 -5.99
CA LYS A 340 26.60 0.95 -6.47
C LYS A 340 25.86 -0.39 -6.35
N SER A 341 25.24 -0.65 -5.21
CA SER A 341 24.45 -1.87 -5.00
C SER A 341 23.21 -1.89 -5.89
N LEU A 342 22.51 -0.75 -6.04
CA LEU A 342 21.35 -0.64 -6.93
C LEU A 342 21.73 -0.87 -8.40
N THR A 343 22.83 -0.27 -8.89
CA THR A 343 23.33 -0.48 -10.25
C THR A 343 23.59 -1.97 -10.51
N LYS A 344 24.32 -2.66 -9.61
CA LYS A 344 24.59 -4.09 -9.73
C LYS A 344 23.31 -4.96 -9.70
N ALA A 345 22.32 -4.58 -8.89
CA ALA A 345 21.06 -5.29 -8.84
C ALA A 345 20.26 -5.16 -10.15
N ILE A 346 20.23 -3.98 -10.75
CA ILE A 346 19.63 -3.73 -12.06
C ILE A 346 20.38 -4.53 -13.14
N GLU A 347 21.71 -4.41 -13.21
CA GLU A 347 22.54 -5.17 -14.16
C GLU A 347 22.26 -6.67 -14.07
N LYS A 348 22.16 -7.23 -12.86
CA LYS A 348 21.89 -8.65 -12.65
C LYS A 348 20.59 -9.10 -13.31
N PHE A 349 19.53 -8.29 -13.27
CA PHE A 349 18.27 -8.60 -13.95
C PHE A 349 18.36 -8.43 -15.48
N LEU A 350 19.17 -7.49 -15.97
CA LEU A 350 19.33 -7.26 -17.40
C LEU A 350 20.22 -8.32 -18.07
N GLU A 351 21.24 -8.83 -17.38
CA GLU A 351 22.23 -9.77 -17.93
C GLU A 351 21.87 -11.22 -17.73
N ASN A 352 21.28 -11.57 -16.58
CA ASN A 352 21.06 -12.95 -16.21
C ASN A 352 19.58 -13.34 -16.38
N GLN A 353 19.23 -13.75 -17.59
CA GLN A 353 17.87 -14.15 -17.94
C GLN A 353 17.35 -15.32 -17.10
N SER A 354 18.20 -16.32 -16.79
CA SER A 354 17.80 -17.46 -15.97
C SER A 354 17.49 -17.05 -14.53
N PHE A 355 18.30 -16.18 -13.94
CA PHE A 355 18.03 -15.60 -12.62
C PHE A 355 16.75 -14.76 -12.64
N ARG A 356 16.60 -13.89 -13.65
CA ARG A 356 15.39 -13.06 -13.82
C ARG A 356 14.13 -13.92 -13.89
N ARG A 357 14.15 -14.99 -14.73
CA ARG A 357 13.01 -15.90 -14.87
C ARG A 357 12.67 -16.59 -13.56
N LYS A 358 13.67 -17.10 -12.84
CA LYS A 358 13.48 -17.70 -11.52
C LYS A 358 12.79 -16.74 -10.55
N ILE A 359 13.23 -15.47 -10.47
CA ILE A 359 12.63 -14.45 -9.57
C ILE A 359 11.20 -14.14 -9.98
N ILE A 360 10.89 -14.07 -11.28
CA ILE A 360 9.54 -13.88 -11.80
C ILE A 360 8.61 -15.00 -11.35
N ASP A 361 9.00 -16.25 -11.61
CA ASP A 361 8.18 -17.42 -11.30
C ASP A 361 7.92 -17.51 -9.78
N GLN A 362 8.94 -17.31 -8.95
CA GLN A 362 8.81 -17.27 -7.50
C GLN A 362 7.98 -16.08 -7.00
N GLY A 363 8.05 -14.93 -7.68
CA GLY A 363 7.27 -13.74 -7.36
C GLY A 363 5.77 -13.98 -7.58
N ILE A 364 5.39 -14.55 -8.74
CA ILE A 364 4.01 -14.92 -9.06
C ILE A 364 3.51 -15.97 -8.07
N GLU A 365 4.30 -17.00 -7.80
CA GLU A 365 3.96 -18.06 -6.84
C GLU A 365 3.69 -17.48 -5.44
N ARG A 366 4.59 -16.63 -4.96
CA ARG A 366 4.47 -16.00 -3.64
C ARG A 366 3.23 -15.12 -3.54
N VAL A 367 2.92 -14.33 -4.58
CA VAL A 367 1.70 -13.53 -4.62
C VAL A 367 0.46 -14.42 -4.49
N ASN A 368 0.38 -15.48 -5.28
CA ASN A 368 -0.75 -16.40 -5.26
C ASN A 368 -0.87 -17.16 -3.93
N ASN A 369 0.25 -17.48 -3.29
CA ASN A 369 0.24 -18.27 -2.06
C ASN A 369 0.02 -17.45 -0.80
N ASP A 370 0.53 -16.19 -0.73
CA ASP A 370 0.63 -15.45 0.53
C ASP A 370 -0.13 -14.12 0.52
N PHE A 371 -0.43 -13.53 -0.66
CA PHE A 371 -0.87 -12.14 -0.74
C PHE A 371 -2.20 -11.91 -1.48
N THR A 372 -2.99 -12.94 -1.74
CA THR A 372 -4.36 -12.74 -2.24
C THR A 372 -5.26 -12.21 -1.14
N TRP A 373 -6.19 -11.31 -1.48
CA TRP A 373 -7.16 -10.76 -0.51
C TRP A 373 -7.98 -11.85 0.18
N GLU A 374 -8.31 -12.95 -0.54
CA GLU A 374 -8.99 -14.12 0.01
C GLU A 374 -8.23 -14.70 1.21
N LYS A 375 -6.95 -15.07 1.01
CA LYS A 375 -6.10 -15.69 2.06
C LYS A 375 -5.90 -14.75 3.25
N LEU A 376 -5.72 -13.46 2.97
CA LEU A 376 -5.54 -12.46 4.02
C LEU A 376 -6.82 -12.23 4.83
N THR A 377 -7.97 -12.25 4.19
CA THR A 377 -9.27 -12.14 4.89
C THR A 377 -9.50 -13.35 5.80
N ILE A 378 -9.23 -14.56 5.32
CA ILE A 378 -9.30 -15.79 6.15
C ILE A 378 -8.35 -15.68 7.34
N LYS A 379 -7.11 -15.25 7.13
CA LYS A 379 -6.12 -15.05 8.19
C LYS A 379 -6.54 -14.00 9.21
N MET A 380 -7.12 -12.88 8.76
CA MET A 380 -7.69 -11.84 9.64
C MET A 380 -8.79 -12.40 10.55
N VAL A 381 -9.71 -13.15 9.97
CA VAL A 381 -10.82 -13.76 10.73
C VAL A 381 -10.27 -14.79 11.74
N LYS A 382 -9.27 -15.58 11.36
CA LYS A 382 -8.60 -16.50 12.30
C LYS A 382 -7.99 -15.75 13.48
N TYR A 383 -7.26 -14.67 13.26
CA TYR A 383 -6.72 -13.83 14.34
C TYR A 383 -7.81 -13.33 15.30
N LEU A 384 -8.98 -12.92 14.76
CA LEU A 384 -10.10 -12.45 15.60
C LEU A 384 -10.70 -13.57 16.45
N ILE A 385 -10.69 -14.81 15.95
CA ILE A 385 -11.18 -15.99 16.70
C ILE A 385 -10.18 -16.39 17.78
N ASP A 386 -8.88 -16.44 17.47
CA ASP A 386 -7.82 -16.87 18.37
C ASP A 386 -7.66 -15.95 19.59
N ILE A 387 -8.02 -14.67 19.48
CA ILE A 387 -7.99 -13.72 20.60
C ILE A 387 -9.16 -13.96 21.62
N LYS A 388 -10.19 -14.69 21.20
CA LYS A 388 -11.33 -15.03 22.09
C LYS A 388 -11.09 -16.22 23.02
N ASN A 389 -10.07 -17.00 22.75
CA ASN A 389 -9.63 -18.14 23.54
C ASN A 389 -8.37 -17.79 24.34
#